data_fac028e5d2921ff67fcf47f8fd268b23
#
_entry.id   fac028e5d2921ff67fcf47f8fd268b23
#
_cell.length_a   1.000
_cell.length_b   1.000
_cell.length_c   1.000
_cell.angle_alpha   90.00
_cell.angle_beta   90.00
_cell.angle_gamma   90.00
#
_symmetry.space_group_name_H-M   'P 1'
#
loop_
_entity.id
_entity.type
_entity.pdbx_description
1 polymer ?
#
loop_
_entity_poly.entity_id
_entity_poly.type
_entity_poly.pdbx_seq_one_letter_code
_entity_poly.pdbx_strand_id
1 'polypeptide(L)'
;MGGKRGVFHYLQRTAIQGSPTMISKIANNYQYGGDYIQTDVHPFKRHFEELQVGETIITAKHTVSEADIVNFANVSGDNFYAHMDATSLDGTIFTGRVAHGYFVLSKAAGLFVDAKKGPVLLNYGLDECRFVKPVYPGTTIGVRFTCKEKIAQEKRNPEDIAKGIVKWLVDVYDETGETVAIATILTMVKKKNQD
;
A
#
# COMPACT_ATOMS: atom_id res chain seq x y z
N MET A 1 23.62 -10.83 22.35
CA MET A 1 23.64 -9.92 21.18
C MET A 1 23.54 -10.76 19.91
N GLY A 2 22.40 -11.13 19.44
CA GLY A 2 22.23 -11.98 18.27
C GLY A 2 20.76 -12.18 17.93
N GLY A 3 20.17 -11.29 17.17
CA GLY A 3 18.76 -11.47 16.82
C GLY A 3 18.20 -10.59 15.72
N LYS A 4 18.93 -9.58 15.26
CA LYS A 4 18.39 -8.61 14.29
C LYS A 4 18.87 -8.77 12.83
N ARG A 5 19.86 -9.61 12.56
CA ARG A 5 20.36 -9.84 11.19
C ARG A 5 19.54 -10.88 10.38
N GLY A 6 18.80 -11.76 11.05
CA GLY A 6 18.15 -12.89 10.38
C GLY A 6 16.95 -12.53 9.51
N VAL A 7 16.12 -11.61 9.94
CA VAL A 7 14.87 -11.27 9.24
C VAL A 7 15.14 -10.45 7.98
N PHE A 8 16.06 -9.49 8.06
CA PHE A 8 16.42 -8.68 6.88
C PHE A 8 17.19 -9.47 5.81
N HIS A 9 18.04 -10.41 6.25
CA HIS A 9 18.79 -11.26 5.31
C HIS A 9 17.90 -12.29 4.62
N TYR A 10 16.84 -12.75 5.27
CA TYR A 10 15.86 -13.66 4.68
C TYR A 10 15.05 -12.96 3.58
N LEU A 11 14.61 -11.72 3.82
CA LEU A 11 13.87 -10.93 2.85
C LEU A 11 14.73 -10.53 1.64
N GLN A 12 16.02 -10.18 1.84
CA GLN A 12 16.94 -9.88 0.74
C GLN A 12 17.29 -11.10 -0.12
N ARG A 13 17.48 -12.29 0.47
CA ARG A 13 17.77 -13.50 -0.32
C ARG A 13 16.60 -13.94 -1.20
N THR A 14 15.37 -13.66 -0.79
CA THR A 14 14.18 -13.99 -1.57
C THR A 14 13.94 -12.99 -2.71
N ALA A 15 14.42 -11.76 -2.59
CA ALA A 15 14.29 -10.72 -3.62
C ALA A 15 15.28 -10.88 -4.80
N ILE A 16 16.42 -11.56 -4.61
CA ILE A 16 17.53 -11.62 -5.58
C ILE A 16 17.33 -12.70 -6.67
N GLN A 17 16.34 -13.59 -6.56
CA GLN A 17 16.10 -14.66 -7.55
C GLN A 17 14.76 -14.57 -8.26
N GLY A 18 14.29 -13.37 -8.59
CA GLY A 18 12.94 -13.17 -9.05
C GLY A 18 12.69 -13.22 -10.55
N SER A 19 12.00 -14.27 -10.99
CA SER A 19 11.15 -14.20 -12.18
C SER A 19 9.82 -13.45 -11.82
N PRO A 20 9.05 -12.90 -12.78
CA PRO A 20 7.74 -12.26 -12.53
C PRO A 20 6.78 -13.09 -11.68
N THR A 21 6.90 -14.41 -11.70
CA THR A 21 6.16 -15.38 -10.87
C THR A 21 6.52 -15.35 -9.38
N MET A 22 7.68 -14.80 -9.01
CA MET A 22 8.06 -14.68 -7.59
C MET A 22 7.50 -13.43 -6.93
N ILE A 23 7.31 -12.36 -7.69
CA ILE A 23 6.65 -11.13 -7.21
C ILE A 23 5.21 -11.43 -6.84
N SER A 24 4.52 -12.25 -7.63
CA SER A 24 3.20 -12.78 -7.28
C SER A 24 3.24 -13.64 -6.01
N LYS A 25 4.33 -14.39 -5.78
CA LYS A 25 4.50 -15.21 -4.57
C LYS A 25 4.82 -14.40 -3.31
N ILE A 26 5.49 -13.25 -3.40
CA ILE A 26 5.69 -12.35 -2.26
C ILE A 26 4.38 -11.64 -1.91
N ALA A 27 3.63 -11.17 -2.89
CA ALA A 27 2.27 -10.69 -2.69
C ALA A 27 1.35 -11.80 -2.14
N ASN A 28 1.52 -13.04 -2.58
CA ASN A 28 0.78 -14.22 -2.08
C ASN A 28 1.13 -14.59 -0.64
N ASN A 29 2.37 -14.36 -0.17
CA ASN A 29 2.74 -14.54 1.23
C ASN A 29 2.08 -13.51 2.16
N TYR A 30 1.57 -12.39 1.63
CA TYR A 30 0.79 -11.39 2.34
C TYR A 30 -0.72 -11.52 2.09
N GLN A 31 -1.20 -12.70 1.60
CA GLN A 31 -2.57 -13.17 1.72
C GLN A 31 -3.59 -12.71 0.68
N TYR A 32 -3.22 -12.64 -0.56
CA TYR A 32 -4.19 -12.92 -1.59
C TYR A 32 -3.76 -14.19 -2.36
N GLY A 33 -4.36 -15.31 -2.03
CA GLY A 33 -4.05 -16.64 -2.63
C GLY A 33 -4.87 -16.96 -3.88
N GLY A 34 -5.54 -15.97 -4.48
CA GLY A 34 -6.38 -16.14 -5.64
C GLY A 34 -5.82 -15.47 -6.91
N ASP A 35 -6.50 -15.68 -8.02
CA ASP A 35 -6.20 -15.01 -9.29
C ASP A 35 -6.59 -13.53 -9.23
N TYR A 36 -5.74 -12.67 -9.80
CA TYR A 36 -6.03 -11.25 -9.93
C TYR A 36 -6.95 -10.99 -11.13
N ILE A 37 -8.00 -10.22 -10.91
CA ILE A 37 -8.95 -9.80 -11.95
C ILE A 37 -8.67 -8.34 -12.29
N GLN A 38 -8.14 -8.08 -13.50
CA GLN A 38 -7.94 -6.71 -13.98
C GLN A 38 -9.30 -6.03 -14.19
N THR A 39 -9.46 -4.81 -13.68
CA THR A 39 -10.66 -4.00 -13.92
C THR A 39 -10.30 -2.57 -14.29
N ASP A 40 -11.04 -2.00 -15.25
CA ASP A 40 -10.90 -0.61 -15.68
C ASP A 40 -11.82 0.34 -14.89
N VAL A 41 -12.82 -0.22 -14.20
CA VAL A 41 -13.73 0.56 -13.37
C VAL A 41 -13.16 0.72 -11.98
N HIS A 42 -12.87 1.96 -11.61
CA HIS A 42 -12.31 2.26 -10.29
C HIS A 42 -13.21 1.70 -9.17
N PRO A 43 -12.66 0.88 -8.24
CA PRO A 43 -13.47 0.20 -7.23
C PRO A 43 -14.22 1.17 -6.31
N PHE A 44 -13.70 2.37 -6.06
CA PHE A 44 -14.36 3.39 -5.22
C PHE A 44 -15.65 3.97 -5.82
N LYS A 45 -15.96 3.65 -7.08
CA LYS A 45 -17.23 4.02 -7.75
C LYS A 45 -18.32 2.97 -7.58
N ARG A 46 -18.02 1.84 -6.94
CA ARG A 46 -18.92 0.69 -6.81
C ARG A 46 -19.35 0.48 -5.37
N HIS A 47 -20.62 0.06 -5.21
CA HIS A 47 -21.16 -0.32 -3.92
C HIS A 47 -20.57 -1.66 -3.45
N PHE A 48 -20.77 -1.95 -2.17
CA PHE A 48 -20.19 -3.13 -1.53
C PHE A 48 -20.47 -4.44 -2.28
N GLU A 49 -21.71 -4.63 -2.77
CA GLU A 49 -22.13 -5.85 -3.48
C GLU A 49 -21.45 -5.99 -4.83
N GLU A 50 -21.16 -4.87 -5.49
CA GLU A 50 -20.61 -4.80 -6.86
C GLU A 50 -19.09 -5.07 -6.90
N LEU A 51 -18.43 -5.06 -5.77
CA LEU A 51 -17.00 -5.37 -5.64
C LEU A 51 -16.79 -6.89 -5.63
N GLN A 52 -15.72 -7.35 -6.27
CA GLN A 52 -15.33 -8.76 -6.27
C GLN A 52 -13.94 -8.92 -5.66
N VAL A 53 -13.78 -9.97 -4.85
CA VAL A 53 -12.45 -10.33 -4.32
C VAL A 53 -11.54 -10.73 -5.48
N GLY A 54 -10.31 -10.22 -5.51
CA GLY A 54 -9.35 -10.37 -6.60
C GLY A 54 -9.33 -9.25 -7.62
N GLU A 55 -10.37 -8.42 -7.69
CA GLU A 55 -10.32 -7.25 -8.58
C GLU A 55 -9.17 -6.33 -8.22
N THR A 56 -8.39 -5.98 -9.25
CA THR A 56 -7.16 -5.22 -9.12
C THR A 56 -7.14 -4.09 -10.13
N ILE A 57 -6.74 -2.91 -9.67
CA ILE A 57 -6.35 -1.81 -10.55
C ILE A 57 -4.86 -1.53 -10.40
N ILE A 58 -4.24 -1.07 -11.49
CA ILE A 58 -2.88 -0.55 -11.52
C ILE A 58 -2.99 0.97 -11.62
N THR A 59 -2.33 1.66 -10.70
CA THR A 59 -2.40 3.13 -10.65
C THR A 59 -1.47 3.81 -11.65
N ALA A 60 -1.62 5.12 -11.83
CA ALA A 60 -0.55 5.97 -12.33
C ALA A 60 0.69 5.87 -11.41
N LYS A 61 1.84 6.27 -11.93
CA LYS A 61 3.12 6.23 -11.20
C LYS A 61 3.54 7.62 -10.72
N HIS A 62 4.39 7.63 -9.70
CA HIS A 62 5.02 8.84 -9.17
C HIS A 62 6.51 8.61 -8.95
N THR A 63 7.34 9.50 -9.48
CA THR A 63 8.79 9.50 -9.20
C THR A 63 9.04 10.32 -7.94
N VAL A 64 9.59 9.66 -6.92
CA VAL A 64 9.91 10.29 -5.62
C VAL A 64 11.04 11.28 -5.81
N SER A 65 10.85 12.50 -5.36
CA SER A 65 11.84 13.57 -5.42
C SER A 65 12.43 13.88 -4.05
N GLU A 66 13.58 14.57 -4.04
CA GLU A 66 14.15 15.15 -2.82
C GLU A 66 13.15 16.09 -2.12
N ALA A 67 12.41 16.87 -2.91
CA ALA A 67 11.41 17.80 -2.39
C ALA A 67 10.26 17.06 -1.69
N ASP A 68 9.86 15.88 -2.15
CA ASP A 68 8.84 15.07 -1.50
C ASP A 68 9.27 14.68 -0.09
N ILE A 69 10.54 14.27 0.09
CA ILE A 69 11.10 13.87 1.39
C ILE A 69 11.13 15.07 2.35
N VAL A 70 11.65 16.22 1.89
CA VAL A 70 11.73 17.44 2.69
C VAL A 70 10.34 17.94 3.08
N ASN A 71 9.40 17.96 2.14
CA ASN A 71 8.02 18.39 2.41
C ASN A 71 7.33 17.46 3.41
N PHE A 72 7.54 16.16 3.28
CA PHE A 72 6.97 15.21 4.24
C PHE A 72 7.59 15.36 5.63
N ALA A 73 8.90 15.56 5.74
CA ALA A 73 9.56 15.85 7.01
C ALA A 73 8.97 17.10 7.69
N ASN A 74 8.74 18.16 6.91
CA ASN A 74 8.15 19.40 7.41
C ASN A 74 6.71 19.22 7.93
N VAL A 75 5.90 18.41 7.24
CA VAL A 75 4.51 18.16 7.63
C VAL A 75 4.42 17.19 8.81
N SER A 76 5.24 16.14 8.83
CA SER A 76 5.20 15.09 9.85
C SER A 76 6.00 15.42 11.10
N GLY A 77 7.01 16.28 10.99
CA GLY A 77 8.02 16.52 12.02
C GLY A 77 9.07 15.41 12.11
N ASP A 78 9.03 14.41 11.23
CA ASP A 78 9.99 13.30 11.21
C ASP A 78 11.27 13.72 10.46
N ASN A 79 12.23 14.22 11.23
CA ASN A 79 13.54 14.65 10.77
C ASN A 79 14.62 13.61 11.06
N PHE A 80 14.27 12.32 11.07
CA PHE A 80 15.25 11.26 11.28
C PHE A 80 16.40 11.37 10.29
N TYR A 81 17.65 11.22 10.77
CA TYR A 81 18.85 11.51 9.98
C TYR A 81 18.89 10.81 8.61
N ALA A 82 18.41 9.57 8.53
CA ALA A 82 18.44 8.80 7.30
C ALA A 82 17.58 9.42 6.17
N HIS A 83 16.63 10.29 6.53
CA HIS A 83 15.80 11.02 5.57
C HIS A 83 16.42 12.39 5.21
N MET A 84 17.16 12.99 6.13
CA MET A 84 17.55 14.42 6.03
C MET A 84 19.02 14.65 5.77
N ASP A 85 19.92 13.74 6.18
CA ASP A 85 21.36 13.95 6.13
C ASP A 85 22.11 12.81 5.45
N ALA A 86 22.51 13.03 4.19
CA ALA A 86 23.28 12.06 3.42
C ALA A 86 24.70 11.82 3.99
N THR A 87 25.23 12.73 4.81
CA THR A 87 26.58 12.61 5.39
C THR A 87 26.64 11.73 6.61
N SER A 88 25.50 11.46 7.23
CA SER A 88 25.37 10.64 8.45
C SER A 88 25.03 9.16 8.16
N LEU A 89 25.22 8.69 6.93
CA LEU A 89 24.80 7.33 6.52
C LEU A 89 25.89 6.27 6.64
N ASP A 90 27.13 6.65 6.96
CA ASP A 90 28.23 5.70 7.14
C ASP A 90 27.90 4.65 8.21
N GLY A 91 28.13 3.38 7.86
CA GLY A 91 27.81 2.25 8.74
C GLY A 91 26.32 1.89 8.81
N THR A 92 25.46 2.54 8.04
CA THR A 92 24.05 2.19 7.91
C THR A 92 23.80 1.21 6.75
N ILE A 93 22.54 0.78 6.61
CA ILE A 93 22.11 -0.07 5.49
C ILE A 93 21.72 0.76 4.25
N PHE A 94 21.73 2.08 4.32
CA PHE A 94 21.27 2.98 3.28
C PHE A 94 22.43 3.49 2.43
N THR A 95 22.21 3.61 1.13
CA THR A 95 23.17 4.12 0.15
C THR A 95 22.99 5.61 -0.16
N GLY A 96 21.93 6.22 0.39
CA GLY A 96 21.57 7.62 0.21
C GLY A 96 20.37 7.96 1.10
N ARG A 97 19.92 9.21 1.11
CA ARG A 97 18.73 9.61 1.86
C ARG A 97 17.54 8.78 1.38
N VAL A 98 16.85 8.15 2.32
CA VAL A 98 15.73 7.27 2.04
C VAL A 98 14.41 7.99 2.32
N ALA A 99 13.39 7.76 1.49
CA ALA A 99 12.05 8.27 1.73
C ALA A 99 11.45 7.64 3.00
N HIS A 100 10.71 8.44 3.77
CA HIS A 100 9.96 7.94 4.93
C HIS A 100 8.99 6.84 4.50
N GLY A 101 8.92 5.76 5.23
CA GLY A 101 7.96 4.69 4.95
C GLY A 101 6.52 5.22 4.94
N TYR A 102 6.18 6.11 5.87
CA TYR A 102 4.87 6.75 5.93
C TYR A 102 4.61 7.70 4.76
N PHE A 103 5.64 8.35 4.20
CA PHE A 103 5.50 9.09 2.94
C PHE A 103 5.09 8.14 1.80
N VAL A 104 5.80 7.01 1.64
CA VAL A 104 5.51 6.01 0.61
C VAL A 104 4.06 5.54 0.72
N LEU A 105 3.59 5.23 1.94
CA LEU A 105 2.22 4.80 2.19
C LEU A 105 1.20 5.91 1.89
N SER A 106 1.49 7.15 2.31
CA SER A 106 0.63 8.31 2.06
C SER A 106 0.54 8.65 0.56
N LYS A 107 1.67 8.57 -0.15
CA LYS A 107 1.71 8.76 -1.60
C LYS A 107 0.95 7.65 -2.32
N ALA A 108 1.10 6.40 -1.88
CA ALA A 108 0.33 5.28 -2.41
C ALA A 108 -1.18 5.52 -2.27
N ALA A 109 -1.62 6.01 -1.11
CA ALA A 109 -3.02 6.38 -0.89
C ALA A 109 -3.50 7.44 -1.90
N GLY A 110 -2.70 8.46 -2.17
CA GLY A 110 -2.99 9.47 -3.19
C GLY A 110 -3.05 8.91 -4.62
N LEU A 111 -2.34 7.81 -4.91
CA LEU A 111 -2.35 7.17 -6.23
C LEU A 111 -3.59 6.29 -6.45
N PHE A 112 -4.06 5.58 -5.43
CA PHE A 112 -5.19 4.66 -5.59
C PHE A 112 -6.55 5.26 -5.22
N VAL A 113 -6.62 6.45 -4.65
CA VAL A 113 -7.89 7.08 -4.27
C VAL A 113 -8.59 7.68 -5.49
N ASP A 114 -9.92 7.54 -5.59
CA ASP A 114 -10.76 8.37 -6.46
C ASP A 114 -11.25 9.58 -5.66
N ALA A 115 -10.89 10.78 -6.11
CA ALA A 115 -11.24 12.02 -5.42
C ALA A 115 -12.74 12.37 -5.49
N LYS A 116 -13.51 11.71 -6.34
CA LYS A 116 -14.95 11.96 -6.49
C LYS A 116 -15.72 11.24 -5.41
N LYS A 117 -16.80 11.90 -4.93
CA LYS A 117 -17.75 11.26 -4.02
C LYS A 117 -18.30 9.97 -4.61
N GLY A 118 -18.22 8.89 -3.83
CA GLY A 118 -18.67 7.55 -4.22
C GLY A 118 -19.20 6.77 -3.01
N PRO A 119 -19.40 5.46 -3.18
CA PRO A 119 -19.87 4.58 -2.12
C PRO A 119 -18.89 4.37 -0.96
N VAL A 120 -17.60 4.66 -1.14
CA VAL A 120 -16.62 4.60 -0.03
C VAL A 120 -16.92 5.72 0.94
N LEU A 121 -17.20 5.36 2.19
CA LEU A 121 -17.60 6.28 3.25
C LEU A 121 -16.38 6.87 3.97
N LEU A 122 -15.41 6.02 4.29
CA LEU A 122 -14.17 6.42 4.96
C LEU A 122 -13.10 5.33 4.89
N ASN A 123 -11.85 5.73 5.11
CA ASN A 123 -10.76 4.82 5.45
C ASN A 123 -10.90 4.48 6.95
N TYR A 124 -11.05 3.20 7.24
CA TYR A 124 -11.40 2.70 8.56
C TYR A 124 -10.18 2.21 9.35
N GLY A 125 -9.16 1.73 8.66
CA GLY A 125 -8.00 1.19 9.33
C GLY A 125 -6.88 0.73 8.38
N LEU A 126 -5.78 0.33 9.01
CA LEU A 126 -4.58 -0.17 8.37
C LEU A 126 -4.08 -1.40 9.12
N ASP A 127 -3.95 -2.51 8.41
CA ASP A 127 -3.40 -3.76 8.91
C ASP A 127 -2.12 -4.12 8.12
N GLU A 128 -1.30 -4.98 8.70
CA GLU A 128 -0.21 -5.71 8.02
C GLU A 128 0.74 -4.82 7.20
N CYS A 129 1.04 -3.60 7.65
CA CYS A 129 1.96 -2.71 6.94
C CYS A 129 3.40 -3.16 7.10
N ARG A 130 4.15 -3.25 5.96
CA ARG A 130 5.59 -3.55 5.91
C ARG A 130 6.25 -2.69 4.83
N PHE A 131 7.40 -2.12 5.16
CA PHE A 131 8.32 -1.47 4.23
C PHE A 131 9.44 -2.46 3.93
N VAL A 132 9.43 -3.06 2.75
CA VAL A 132 10.27 -4.22 2.44
C VAL A 132 11.53 -3.87 1.66
N LYS A 133 11.55 -2.69 1.03
CA LYS A 133 12.69 -2.17 0.28
C LYS A 133 12.80 -0.66 0.47
N PRO A 134 14.00 -0.08 0.69
CA PRO A 134 14.16 1.37 0.77
C PRO A 134 13.80 2.03 -0.56
N VAL A 135 13.16 3.20 -0.48
CA VAL A 135 12.81 4.04 -1.63
C VAL A 135 13.67 5.30 -1.58
N TYR A 136 14.40 5.55 -2.65
CA TYR A 136 15.31 6.69 -2.78
C TYR A 136 14.72 7.75 -3.70
N PRO A 137 15.19 9.01 -3.64
CA PRO A 137 14.94 10.00 -4.69
C PRO A 137 15.29 9.43 -6.07
N GLY A 138 14.40 9.64 -7.04
CA GLY A 138 14.51 9.06 -8.39
C GLY A 138 13.76 7.75 -8.58
N THR A 139 13.43 7.01 -7.50
CA THR A 139 12.61 5.81 -7.60
C THR A 139 11.18 6.16 -8.06
N THR A 140 10.67 5.43 -9.04
CA THR A 140 9.30 5.61 -9.55
C THR A 140 8.40 4.53 -8.99
N ILE A 141 7.43 4.90 -8.17
CA ILE A 141 6.50 3.97 -7.52
C ILE A 141 5.12 3.98 -8.18
N GLY A 142 4.47 2.82 -8.18
CA GLY A 142 3.07 2.62 -8.53
C GLY A 142 2.39 1.69 -7.53
N VAL A 143 1.09 1.50 -7.66
CA VAL A 143 0.32 0.64 -6.75
C VAL A 143 -0.49 -0.38 -7.53
N ARG A 144 -0.40 -1.65 -7.12
CA ARG A 144 -1.40 -2.68 -7.40
C ARG A 144 -2.38 -2.67 -6.23
N PHE A 145 -3.62 -2.28 -6.51
CA PHE A 145 -4.66 -2.12 -5.50
C PHE A 145 -5.73 -3.17 -5.69
N THR A 146 -5.79 -4.15 -4.80
CA THR A 146 -6.58 -5.37 -4.95
C THR A 146 -7.63 -5.53 -3.85
N CYS A 147 -8.87 -5.82 -4.22
CA CYS A 147 -9.91 -6.21 -3.26
C CYS A 147 -9.54 -7.58 -2.66
N LYS A 148 -9.09 -7.59 -1.40
CA LYS A 148 -8.59 -8.78 -0.70
C LYS A 148 -9.70 -9.57 -0.01
N GLU A 149 -10.61 -8.85 0.64
CA GLU A 149 -11.67 -9.45 1.45
C GLU A 149 -12.86 -8.49 1.59
N LYS A 150 -14.06 -9.05 1.70
CA LYS A 150 -15.29 -8.29 1.94
C LYS A 150 -15.98 -8.84 3.17
N ILE A 151 -16.34 -7.97 4.11
CA ILE A 151 -17.02 -8.30 5.36
C ILE A 151 -18.32 -7.52 5.42
N ALA A 152 -19.43 -8.19 5.19
CA ALA A 152 -20.75 -7.58 5.33
C ALA A 152 -21.00 -7.21 6.80
N GLN A 153 -21.61 -6.05 7.02
CA GLN A 153 -22.01 -5.61 8.34
C GLN A 153 -23.52 -5.50 8.40
N GLU A 154 -24.08 -5.85 9.54
CA GLU A 154 -25.48 -5.59 9.88
C GLU A 154 -25.62 -4.17 10.42
N LYS A 155 -26.78 -3.56 10.20
CA LYS A 155 -27.14 -2.31 10.84
C LYS A 155 -27.29 -2.54 12.35
N ARG A 156 -26.81 -1.60 13.14
CA ARG A 156 -27.07 -1.58 14.60
C ARG A 156 -28.41 -0.93 14.92
N ASN A 157 -28.76 0.09 14.13
CA ASN A 157 -30.03 0.80 14.21
C ASN A 157 -30.66 0.89 12.81
N PRO A 158 -31.99 0.95 12.70
CA PRO A 158 -32.69 1.05 11.40
C PRO A 158 -32.23 2.25 10.54
N GLU A 159 -31.89 3.38 11.17
CA GLU A 159 -31.44 4.61 10.52
C GLU A 159 -29.99 4.57 10.06
N ASP A 160 -29.20 3.58 10.46
CA ASP A 160 -27.80 3.45 10.06
C ASP A 160 -27.68 3.24 8.55
N ILE A 161 -26.60 3.78 7.96
CA ILE A 161 -26.22 3.47 6.59
C ILE A 161 -25.82 1.99 6.49
N ALA A 162 -26.51 1.22 5.66
CA ALA A 162 -26.13 -0.13 5.37
C ALA A 162 -24.77 -0.14 4.63
N LYS A 163 -23.79 -0.88 5.18
CA LYS A 163 -22.39 -0.86 4.74
C LYS A 163 -21.71 -2.20 4.97
N GLY A 164 -20.53 -2.34 4.44
CA GLY A 164 -19.60 -3.41 4.75
C GLY A 164 -18.18 -2.88 4.85
N ILE A 165 -17.29 -3.68 5.37
CA ILE A 165 -15.83 -3.42 5.36
C ILE A 165 -15.25 -4.14 4.16
N VAL A 166 -14.42 -3.43 3.39
CA VAL A 166 -13.62 -4.00 2.34
C VAL A 166 -12.16 -3.84 2.72
N LYS A 167 -11.43 -4.96 2.70
CA LYS A 167 -9.99 -4.99 2.88
C LYS A 167 -9.31 -4.97 1.52
N TRP A 168 -8.37 -4.08 1.37
CA TRP A 168 -7.62 -3.87 0.15
C TRP A 168 -6.15 -4.18 0.37
N LEU A 169 -5.60 -5.05 -0.45
CA LEU A 169 -4.16 -5.21 -0.55
C LEU A 169 -3.59 -4.02 -1.33
N VAL A 170 -2.68 -3.29 -0.70
CA VAL A 170 -1.91 -2.20 -1.28
C VAL A 170 -0.49 -2.72 -1.49
N ASP A 171 -0.15 -3.07 -2.71
CA ASP A 171 1.20 -3.48 -3.10
C ASP A 171 1.84 -2.30 -3.84
N VAL A 172 2.73 -1.60 -3.16
CA VAL A 172 3.52 -0.50 -3.73
C VAL A 172 4.76 -1.10 -4.36
N TYR A 173 4.94 -0.89 -5.66
CA TYR A 173 6.05 -1.43 -6.44
C TYR A 173 6.87 -0.32 -7.11
N ASP A 174 8.15 -0.59 -7.36
CA ASP A 174 9.06 0.33 -8.05
C ASP A 174 9.03 0.16 -9.59
N GLU A 175 9.89 0.89 -10.30
CA GLU A 175 10.02 0.83 -11.76
C GLU A 175 10.43 -0.54 -12.29
N THR A 176 11.08 -1.38 -11.46
CA THR A 176 11.44 -2.76 -11.81
C THR A 176 10.30 -3.75 -11.60
N GLY A 177 9.21 -3.30 -10.96
CA GLY A 177 8.07 -4.13 -10.58
C GLY A 177 8.23 -4.84 -9.23
N GLU A 178 9.33 -4.59 -8.50
CA GLU A 178 9.55 -5.14 -7.16
C GLU A 178 8.74 -4.39 -6.10
N THR A 179 8.16 -5.13 -5.17
CA THR A 179 7.43 -4.55 -4.03
C THR A 179 8.38 -3.78 -3.11
N VAL A 180 8.06 -2.54 -2.82
CA VAL A 180 8.78 -1.66 -1.88
C VAL A 180 8.03 -1.50 -0.55
N ALA A 181 6.71 -1.52 -0.60
CA ALA A 181 5.86 -1.51 0.59
C ALA A 181 4.59 -2.32 0.33
N ILE A 182 4.06 -2.92 1.39
CA ILE A 182 2.82 -3.66 1.34
C ILE A 182 1.98 -3.37 2.58
N ALA A 183 0.67 -3.23 2.38
CA ALA A 183 -0.26 -3.01 3.48
C ALA A 183 -1.65 -3.57 3.13
N THR A 184 -2.46 -3.79 4.16
CA THR A 184 -3.89 -4.01 4.01
C THR A 184 -4.63 -2.81 4.56
N ILE A 185 -5.31 -2.05 3.72
CA ILE A 185 -6.19 -0.97 4.17
C ILE A 185 -7.64 -1.44 4.27
N LEU A 186 -8.37 -0.85 5.19
CA LEU A 186 -9.77 -1.16 5.43
C LEU A 186 -10.62 0.07 5.13
N THR A 187 -11.63 -0.09 4.27
CA THR A 187 -12.60 0.96 4.00
C THR A 187 -14.00 0.52 4.37
N MET A 188 -14.81 1.46 4.84
CA MET A 188 -16.26 1.25 4.93
C MET A 188 -16.90 1.63 3.60
N VAL A 189 -17.64 0.69 3.01
CA VAL A 189 -18.29 0.87 1.71
C VAL A 189 -19.80 0.70 1.85
N LYS A 190 -20.52 1.67 1.33
CA LYS A 190 -21.99 1.69 1.33
C LYS A 190 -22.55 0.52 0.55
N LYS A 191 -23.58 -0.14 1.06
CA LYS A 191 -24.38 -1.11 0.34
C LYS A 191 -25.30 -0.42 -0.66
N LYS A 192 -25.66 -1.12 -1.73
CA LYS A 192 -26.60 -0.64 -2.73
C LYS A 192 -28.01 -0.60 -2.16
N ASN A 193 -28.43 -1.69 -1.54
CA ASN A 193 -29.67 -1.73 -0.77
C ASN A 193 -29.43 -1.16 0.63
N GLN A 194 -30.32 -0.27 1.06
CA GLN A 194 -30.27 0.41 2.35
C GLN A 194 -31.34 -0.12 3.33
N ASP A 195 -32.14 -1.11 2.90
CA ASP A 195 -33.16 -1.74 3.77
C ASP A 195 -32.51 -2.63 4.84
#